data_5a5c0eaa74f579bec35fbbca04dda6c4
#
_entry.id   5a5c0eaa74f579bec35fbbca04dda6c4
#
_cell.length_a   1.000
_cell.length_b   1.000
_cell.length_c   1.000
_cell.angle_alpha   90.00
_cell.angle_beta   90.00
_cell.angle_gamma   90.00
#
_symmetry.space_group_name_H-M   'P 1'
#
loop_
_entity.id
_entity.type
_entity.pdbx_description
1 polymer ?
#
loop_
_entity_poly.entity_id
_entity_poly.type
_entity_poly.pdbx_seq_one_letter_code
_entity_poly.pdbx_strand_id
1 'polypeptide(L)'
;MDYVNLGASGLKVSRIALGMMTFGTPEWRPWVIEEEAARPIVRRAVELGINLFDTADMYSAGRSEEITGRLLREFARRDEIVIATKVYFPVDLAFKGGNAPGPKPERRPNMSGLSRKRIFAAIDASLARLGTDYVDLYQIHRFDPDTPVEETMEALHDVVRAGKARYIGASSMWAWQFAKMQHVAERNGLTKFVSMQNHYNLVYREEEREMIPFCRDQGVGLLPWSPLARGFLAGNRAKDDATAGATARAKTDEIALKFYYQEGDFAIVDALSALAAARGVSNAQIAYAWLAGRPGVTAPIVGASKVWQIEEAVRALDVKLSAEEIAQLEAPYRPHPVLGHA
;
A
#
# COMPACT_ATOMS: atom_id res chain seq x y z
N MET A 1 -7.42 -18.14 -6.70
CA MET A 1 -7.47 -16.81 -6.03
C MET A 1 -8.84 -16.61 -5.42
N ASP A 2 -8.93 -16.29 -4.15
CA ASP A 2 -10.20 -15.96 -3.50
C ASP A 2 -10.47 -14.46 -3.58
N TYR A 3 -11.76 -14.11 -3.66
CA TYR A 3 -12.23 -12.73 -3.67
C TYR A 3 -13.06 -12.44 -2.42
N VAL A 4 -12.78 -11.32 -1.77
CA VAL A 4 -13.47 -10.87 -0.56
C VAL A 4 -13.98 -9.45 -0.73
N ASN A 5 -14.96 -9.06 0.06
CA ASN A 5 -15.41 -7.68 0.05
C ASN A 5 -14.36 -6.75 0.66
N LEU A 6 -14.18 -5.57 0.08
CA LEU A 6 -13.35 -4.52 0.66
C LEU A 6 -14.12 -3.87 1.82
N GLY A 7 -13.79 -4.28 3.04
CA GLY A 7 -14.55 -3.91 4.22
C GLY A 7 -16.03 -4.32 4.12
N ALA A 8 -16.93 -3.47 4.59
CA ALA A 8 -18.37 -3.66 4.51
C ALA A 8 -18.97 -3.25 3.14
N SER A 9 -18.13 -2.89 2.15
CA SER A 9 -18.59 -2.52 0.81
C SER A 9 -18.94 -3.75 -0.04
N GLY A 10 -19.67 -3.56 -1.14
CA GLY A 10 -19.91 -4.61 -2.13
C GLY A 10 -18.77 -4.86 -3.10
N LEU A 11 -17.67 -4.08 -3.03
CA LEU A 11 -16.53 -4.20 -3.92
C LEU A 11 -15.71 -5.47 -3.62
N LYS A 12 -15.63 -6.38 -4.58
CA LYS A 12 -14.86 -7.62 -4.44
C LYS A 12 -13.43 -7.45 -4.94
N VAL A 13 -12.46 -7.76 -4.08
CA VAL A 13 -11.04 -7.70 -4.38
C VAL A 13 -10.35 -9.03 -4.09
N SER A 14 -9.28 -9.32 -4.83
CA SER A 14 -8.40 -10.46 -4.58
C SER A 14 -7.69 -10.33 -3.23
N ARG A 15 -7.36 -11.47 -2.61
CA ARG A 15 -6.67 -11.53 -1.32
C ARG A 15 -5.22 -11.01 -1.34
N ILE A 16 -4.71 -10.66 -2.52
CA ILE A 16 -3.44 -9.98 -2.77
C ILE A 16 -3.72 -8.82 -3.71
N ALA A 17 -3.12 -7.65 -3.46
CA ALA A 17 -3.09 -6.53 -4.37
C ALA A 17 -1.71 -6.36 -4.99
N LEU A 18 -1.62 -5.99 -6.27
CA LEU A 18 -0.35 -5.59 -6.88
C LEU A 18 -0.10 -4.10 -6.67
N GLY A 19 0.99 -3.77 -5.96
CA GLY A 19 1.47 -2.40 -5.80
C GLY A 19 2.29 -1.94 -7.00
N MET A 20 1.83 -0.90 -7.67
CA MET A 20 2.42 -0.37 -8.90
C MET A 20 3.56 0.63 -8.66
N MET A 21 3.90 0.95 -7.41
CA MET A 21 4.99 1.88 -7.06
C MET A 21 6.36 1.44 -7.62
N THR A 22 6.54 0.15 -7.86
CA THR A 22 7.78 -0.40 -8.43
C THR A 22 7.92 -0.10 -9.93
N PHE A 23 6.86 0.32 -10.60
CA PHE A 23 6.81 0.55 -12.05
C PHE A 23 6.75 2.05 -12.35
N GLY A 24 7.72 2.54 -13.16
CA GLY A 24 7.84 3.96 -13.45
C GLY A 24 9.17 4.30 -14.12
N THR A 25 9.91 5.25 -13.56
CA THR A 25 11.24 5.64 -14.04
C THR A 25 12.31 5.48 -12.95
N PRO A 26 13.49 4.90 -13.27
CA PRO A 26 14.63 4.82 -12.35
C PRO A 26 15.15 6.19 -11.89
N GLU A 27 14.86 7.28 -12.62
CA GLU A 27 15.16 8.66 -12.22
C GLU A 27 14.50 9.03 -10.89
N TRP A 28 13.31 8.48 -10.63
CA TRP A 28 12.63 8.69 -9.37
C TRP A 28 13.29 7.91 -8.24
N ARG A 29 13.57 6.61 -8.47
CA ARG A 29 14.26 5.74 -7.50
C ARG A 29 15.00 4.63 -8.25
N PRO A 30 16.28 4.33 -7.91
CA PRO A 30 17.11 3.37 -8.65
C PRO A 30 16.54 1.95 -8.77
N TRP A 31 15.64 1.56 -7.87
CA TRP A 31 15.02 0.22 -7.86
C TRP A 31 13.68 0.16 -8.61
N VAL A 32 13.20 1.27 -9.14
CA VAL A 32 12.00 1.31 -9.98
C VAL A 32 12.36 0.77 -11.36
N ILE A 33 11.46 -0.03 -11.94
CA ILE A 33 11.62 -0.64 -13.25
C ILE A 33 10.67 -0.01 -14.27
N GLU A 34 11.08 0.02 -15.51
CA GLU A 34 10.31 0.58 -16.61
C GLU A 34 9.24 -0.40 -17.13
N GLU A 35 8.40 0.08 -18.03
CA GLU A 35 7.21 -0.61 -18.52
C GLU A 35 7.49 -1.99 -19.11
N GLU A 36 8.53 -2.14 -19.94
CA GLU A 36 8.86 -3.41 -20.58
C GLU A 36 9.24 -4.50 -19.55
N ALA A 37 9.93 -4.11 -18.48
CA ALA A 37 10.24 -5.02 -17.38
C ALA A 37 9.03 -5.28 -16.46
N ALA A 38 8.09 -4.34 -16.37
CA ALA A 38 6.85 -4.47 -15.60
C ALA A 38 5.81 -5.35 -16.31
N ARG A 39 5.78 -5.33 -17.63
CA ARG A 39 4.78 -6.00 -18.47
C ARG A 39 4.55 -7.48 -18.10
N PRO A 40 5.57 -8.35 -18.04
CA PRO A 40 5.37 -9.75 -17.68
C PRO A 40 4.86 -9.94 -16.25
N ILE A 41 5.17 -9.01 -15.33
CA ILE A 41 4.73 -9.08 -13.93
C ILE A 41 3.23 -8.76 -13.84
N VAL A 42 2.79 -7.68 -14.49
CA VAL A 42 1.38 -7.26 -14.51
C VAL A 42 0.53 -8.31 -15.23
N ARG A 43 0.98 -8.80 -16.39
CA ARG A 43 0.33 -9.91 -17.10
C ARG A 43 0.15 -11.12 -16.18
N ARG A 44 1.23 -11.55 -15.51
CA ARG A 44 1.17 -12.71 -14.63
C ARG A 44 0.26 -12.49 -13.42
N ALA A 45 0.21 -11.28 -12.87
CA ALA A 45 -0.70 -10.95 -11.78
C ALA A 45 -2.17 -11.12 -12.21
N VAL A 46 -2.53 -10.63 -13.39
CA VAL A 46 -3.88 -10.82 -13.97
C VAL A 46 -4.18 -12.31 -14.19
N GLU A 47 -3.26 -13.06 -14.78
CA GLU A 47 -3.39 -14.52 -15.00
C GLU A 47 -3.59 -15.31 -13.70
N LEU A 48 -2.99 -14.86 -12.59
CA LEU A 48 -3.15 -15.44 -11.25
C LEU A 48 -4.47 -15.02 -10.56
N GLY A 49 -5.28 -14.18 -11.20
CA GLY A 49 -6.55 -13.69 -10.69
C GLY A 49 -6.43 -12.51 -9.72
N ILE A 50 -5.30 -11.80 -9.69
CA ILE A 50 -5.21 -10.53 -8.97
C ILE A 50 -6.04 -9.51 -9.74
N ASN A 51 -6.99 -8.87 -9.05
CA ASN A 51 -7.85 -7.85 -9.63
C ASN A 51 -7.68 -6.46 -8.99
N LEU A 52 -6.91 -6.33 -7.89
CA LEU A 52 -6.66 -5.04 -7.23
C LEU A 52 -5.25 -4.54 -7.55
N PHE A 53 -5.18 -3.37 -8.18
CA PHE A 53 -3.95 -2.70 -8.61
C PHE A 53 -3.87 -1.32 -7.95
N ASP A 54 -2.82 -1.11 -7.13
CA ASP A 54 -2.67 0.09 -6.32
C ASP A 54 -1.52 0.97 -6.80
N THR A 55 -1.84 2.18 -7.27
CA THR A 55 -0.88 3.20 -7.68
C THR A 55 -1.06 4.50 -6.88
N ALA A 56 -0.43 5.59 -7.29
CA ALA A 56 -0.63 6.95 -6.78
C ALA A 56 -0.14 7.99 -7.80
N ASP A 57 -0.71 9.20 -7.73
CA ASP A 57 -0.34 10.32 -8.60
C ASP A 57 1.15 10.70 -8.48
N MET A 58 1.74 10.56 -7.29
CA MET A 58 3.13 10.91 -7.03
C MET A 58 4.15 9.85 -7.46
N TYR A 59 3.75 8.60 -7.70
CA TYR A 59 4.71 7.52 -8.01
C TYR A 59 5.35 7.77 -9.36
N SER A 60 6.69 7.97 -9.35
CA SER A 60 7.46 8.37 -10.53
C SER A 60 6.85 9.59 -11.26
N ALA A 61 6.33 10.56 -10.47
CA ALA A 61 5.66 11.76 -10.98
C ALA A 61 4.53 11.48 -11.99
N GLY A 62 3.69 10.48 -11.69
CA GLY A 62 2.57 10.06 -12.53
C GLY A 62 2.88 8.95 -13.52
N ARG A 63 4.17 8.64 -13.78
CA ARG A 63 4.57 7.59 -14.74
C ARG A 63 4.03 6.22 -14.35
N SER A 64 3.89 5.94 -13.03
CA SER A 64 3.28 4.70 -12.54
C SER A 64 1.82 4.57 -12.99
N GLU A 65 1.03 5.64 -12.93
CA GLU A 65 -0.36 5.64 -13.42
C GLU A 65 -0.44 5.41 -14.93
N GLU A 66 0.44 6.02 -15.71
CA GLU A 66 0.50 5.82 -17.16
C GLU A 66 0.79 4.35 -17.53
N ILE A 67 1.79 3.75 -16.89
CA ILE A 67 2.13 2.34 -17.08
C ILE A 67 0.97 1.44 -16.64
N THR A 68 0.40 1.71 -15.47
CA THR A 68 -0.77 0.98 -14.95
C THR A 68 -1.90 0.98 -15.97
N GLY A 69 -2.27 2.16 -16.46
CA GLY A 69 -3.38 2.28 -17.43
C GLY A 69 -3.11 1.54 -18.74
N ARG A 70 -1.90 1.63 -19.30
CA ARG A 70 -1.55 0.93 -20.54
C ARG A 70 -1.57 -0.59 -20.38
N LEU A 71 -0.88 -1.11 -19.36
CA LEU A 71 -0.75 -2.55 -19.16
C LEU A 71 -2.08 -3.20 -18.76
N LEU A 72 -2.89 -2.55 -17.94
CA LEU A 72 -4.19 -3.12 -17.55
C LEU A 72 -5.18 -3.14 -18.72
N ARG A 73 -5.16 -2.15 -19.61
CA ARG A 73 -5.97 -2.21 -20.85
C ARG A 73 -5.55 -3.32 -21.81
N GLU A 74 -4.27 -3.71 -21.78
CA GLU A 74 -3.76 -4.81 -22.59
C GLU A 74 -4.16 -6.19 -22.06
N PHE A 75 -4.17 -6.37 -20.72
CA PHE A 75 -4.27 -7.70 -20.11
C PHE A 75 -5.61 -8.00 -19.44
N ALA A 76 -6.46 -7.00 -19.19
CA ALA A 76 -7.69 -7.19 -18.43
C ALA A 76 -8.83 -6.34 -18.97
N ARG A 77 -10.06 -6.79 -18.73
CA ARG A 77 -11.24 -5.97 -18.95
C ARG A 77 -11.39 -4.97 -17.80
N ARG A 78 -11.76 -3.73 -18.11
CA ARG A 78 -11.89 -2.65 -17.12
C ARG A 78 -12.92 -2.97 -16.02
N ASP A 79 -13.98 -3.65 -16.35
CA ASP A 79 -15.07 -4.02 -15.45
C ASP A 79 -14.73 -5.21 -14.51
N GLU A 80 -13.65 -5.94 -14.77
CA GLU A 80 -13.19 -7.07 -13.97
C GLU A 80 -12.10 -6.68 -12.95
N ILE A 81 -11.54 -5.49 -13.06
CA ILE A 81 -10.41 -5.04 -12.25
C ILE A 81 -10.77 -3.84 -11.37
N VAL A 82 -10.01 -3.68 -10.29
CA VAL A 82 -10.10 -2.59 -9.32
C VAL A 82 -8.82 -1.76 -9.41
N ILE A 83 -8.94 -0.53 -9.90
CA ILE A 83 -7.84 0.43 -9.97
C ILE A 83 -7.96 1.38 -8.78
N ALA A 84 -6.92 1.40 -7.95
CA ALA A 84 -6.78 2.33 -6.83
C ALA A 84 -5.68 3.34 -7.12
N THR A 85 -5.96 4.63 -6.89
CA THR A 85 -4.94 5.69 -6.92
C THR A 85 -5.07 6.61 -5.71
N LYS A 86 -4.10 7.54 -5.53
CA LYS A 86 -4.01 8.36 -4.33
C LYS A 86 -3.69 9.83 -4.65
N VAL A 87 -4.10 10.72 -3.75
CA VAL A 87 -3.82 12.15 -3.77
C VAL A 87 -3.28 12.62 -2.42
N TYR A 88 -2.38 13.55 -2.41
CA TYR A 88 -1.87 14.36 -1.31
C TYR A 88 -0.52 14.99 -1.66
N PHE A 89 0.48 14.19 -2.00
CA PHE A 89 1.84 14.65 -2.26
C PHE A 89 1.97 15.41 -3.58
N PRO A 90 3.03 16.24 -3.75
CA PRO A 90 3.30 16.85 -5.04
C PRO A 90 3.67 15.78 -6.08
N VAL A 91 3.27 16.03 -7.32
CA VAL A 91 3.64 15.21 -8.48
C VAL A 91 4.92 15.81 -9.09
N ASP A 92 6.07 15.32 -8.59
CA ASP A 92 7.39 15.85 -8.92
C ASP A 92 8.45 14.74 -8.79
N LEU A 93 9.34 14.60 -9.78
CA LEU A 93 10.43 13.61 -9.74
C LEU A 93 11.43 13.86 -8.60
N ALA A 94 11.62 15.11 -8.18
CA ALA A 94 12.48 15.46 -7.05
C ALA A 94 11.87 15.04 -5.71
N PHE A 95 10.54 14.86 -5.62
CA PHE A 95 9.88 14.44 -4.40
C PHE A 95 9.91 12.92 -4.23
N LYS A 96 10.72 12.44 -3.30
CA LYS A 96 10.92 11.00 -3.01
C LYS A 96 9.97 10.44 -1.93
N GLY A 97 8.99 11.23 -1.46
CA GLY A 97 8.05 10.87 -0.40
C GLY A 97 8.33 11.56 0.94
N GLY A 98 7.31 11.68 1.79
CA GLY A 98 7.40 12.39 3.08
C GLY A 98 8.48 11.84 4.01
N ASN A 99 8.66 10.53 4.03
CA ASN A 99 9.63 9.83 4.87
C ASN A 99 11.03 9.66 4.25
N ALA A 100 11.23 10.02 2.98
CA ALA A 100 12.54 9.98 2.36
C ALA A 100 13.46 11.05 3.00
N PRO A 101 14.74 10.73 3.27
CA PRO A 101 15.70 11.72 3.74
C PRO A 101 16.06 12.72 2.64
N GLY A 102 16.75 13.80 3.01
CA GLY A 102 17.20 14.83 2.11
C GLY A 102 16.21 16.00 1.91
N PRO A 103 16.61 16.99 1.12
CA PRO A 103 15.83 18.19 0.91
C PRO A 103 14.52 17.87 0.19
N LYS A 104 13.44 18.54 0.60
CA LYS A 104 12.16 18.46 -0.09
C LYS A 104 12.11 19.56 -1.17
N PRO A 105 11.50 19.29 -2.33
CA PRO A 105 11.27 20.33 -3.32
C PRO A 105 10.40 21.44 -2.74
N GLU A 106 10.57 22.65 -3.25
CA GLU A 106 9.75 23.78 -2.85
C GLU A 106 8.26 23.47 -3.05
N ARG A 107 7.46 23.75 -2.03
CA ARG A 107 6.01 23.56 -2.11
C ARG A 107 5.39 24.65 -2.97
N ARG A 108 4.91 24.29 -4.15
CA ARG A 108 4.11 25.19 -4.99
C ARG A 108 2.67 25.25 -4.44
N PRO A 109 2.07 26.46 -4.34
CA PRO A 109 0.68 26.60 -3.88
C PRO A 109 -0.28 25.69 -4.66
N ASN A 110 -1.17 25.00 -3.97
CA ASN A 110 -2.20 24.11 -4.53
C ASN A 110 -1.69 22.86 -5.28
N MET A 111 -0.40 22.55 -5.24
CA MET A 111 0.16 21.36 -5.91
C MET A 111 0.27 20.16 -4.97
N SER A 112 -0.10 20.31 -3.70
CA SER A 112 -0.16 19.23 -2.70
C SER A 112 -1.30 19.50 -1.70
N GLY A 113 -1.58 18.55 -0.79
CA GLY A 113 -2.63 18.65 0.20
C GLY A 113 -3.96 18.09 -0.29
N LEU A 114 -5.02 18.38 0.49
CA LEU A 114 -6.38 17.84 0.29
C LEU A 114 -7.44 18.91 0.13
N SER A 115 -7.05 20.13 -0.26
CA SER A 115 -8.06 21.15 -0.60
C SER A 115 -8.95 20.67 -1.75
N ARG A 116 -10.19 21.14 -1.77
CA ARG A 116 -11.14 20.87 -2.85
C ARG A 116 -10.52 21.10 -4.24
N LYS A 117 -9.81 22.21 -4.42
CA LYS A 117 -9.13 22.52 -5.67
C LYS A 117 -8.12 21.44 -6.06
N ARG A 118 -7.29 20.97 -5.10
CA ARG A 118 -6.28 19.95 -5.35
C ARG A 118 -6.89 18.59 -5.63
N ILE A 119 -7.91 18.18 -4.87
CA ILE A 119 -8.59 16.89 -5.06
C ILE A 119 -9.15 16.76 -6.47
N PHE A 120 -9.87 17.78 -6.97
CA PHE A 120 -10.45 17.74 -8.32
C PHE A 120 -9.38 17.79 -9.41
N ALA A 121 -8.38 18.65 -9.30
CA ALA A 121 -7.29 18.70 -10.26
C ALA A 121 -6.48 17.39 -10.29
N ALA A 122 -6.28 16.76 -9.14
CA ALA A 122 -5.54 15.51 -9.04
C ALA A 122 -6.30 14.33 -9.66
N ILE A 123 -7.60 14.18 -9.37
CA ILE A 123 -8.36 13.05 -9.97
C ILE A 123 -8.44 13.19 -11.48
N ASP A 124 -8.66 14.39 -12.03
CA ASP A 124 -8.72 14.61 -13.45
C ASP A 124 -7.40 14.26 -14.15
N ALA A 125 -6.27 14.69 -13.56
CA ALA A 125 -4.96 14.35 -14.06
C ALA A 125 -4.66 12.84 -13.95
N SER A 126 -5.08 12.18 -12.87
CA SER A 126 -4.92 10.73 -12.67
C SER A 126 -5.73 9.93 -13.70
N LEU A 127 -6.99 10.31 -13.94
CA LEU A 127 -7.83 9.67 -14.97
C LEU A 127 -7.22 9.79 -16.37
N ALA A 128 -6.68 10.98 -16.70
CA ALA A 128 -5.99 11.19 -17.97
C ALA A 128 -4.75 10.28 -18.11
N ARG A 129 -3.90 10.16 -17.06
CA ARG A 129 -2.72 9.28 -17.08
C ARG A 129 -3.09 7.80 -17.13
N LEU A 130 -4.09 7.39 -16.37
CA LEU A 130 -4.61 6.01 -16.37
C LEU A 130 -5.35 5.67 -17.68
N GLY A 131 -5.84 6.67 -18.42
CA GLY A 131 -6.63 6.49 -19.63
C GLY A 131 -7.96 5.79 -19.37
N THR A 132 -8.68 6.20 -18.32
CA THR A 132 -9.97 5.68 -17.90
C THR A 132 -10.87 6.80 -17.40
N ASP A 133 -12.19 6.59 -17.45
CA ASP A 133 -13.17 7.60 -17.01
C ASP A 133 -13.40 7.59 -15.49
N TYR A 134 -12.99 6.54 -14.81
CA TYR A 134 -13.15 6.40 -13.36
C TYR A 134 -12.07 5.52 -12.74
N VAL A 135 -11.79 5.74 -11.47
CA VAL A 135 -11.10 4.78 -10.60
C VAL A 135 -12.09 4.08 -9.68
N ASP A 136 -11.78 2.86 -9.26
CA ASP A 136 -12.65 2.14 -8.34
C ASP A 136 -12.45 2.63 -6.91
N LEU A 137 -11.21 2.90 -6.52
CA LEU A 137 -10.85 3.38 -5.19
C LEU A 137 -9.96 4.62 -5.27
N TYR A 138 -10.47 5.76 -4.79
CA TYR A 138 -9.70 6.99 -4.69
C TYR A 138 -9.29 7.22 -3.24
N GLN A 139 -7.99 7.29 -2.97
CA GLN A 139 -7.46 7.30 -1.61
C GLN A 139 -6.80 8.64 -1.29
N ILE A 140 -7.01 9.14 -0.06
CA ILE A 140 -6.09 10.15 0.48
C ILE A 140 -4.81 9.45 0.95
N HIS A 141 -3.65 9.97 0.49
CA HIS A 141 -2.35 9.36 0.78
C HIS A 141 -1.88 9.63 2.21
N ARG A 142 -2.29 10.79 2.77
CA ARG A 142 -2.04 11.22 4.17
C ARG A 142 -3.19 12.11 4.63
N PHE A 143 -3.29 12.33 5.93
CA PHE A 143 -4.11 13.38 6.50
C PHE A 143 -3.50 14.75 6.21
N ASP A 144 -4.33 15.74 5.89
CA ASP A 144 -3.91 17.11 5.65
C ASP A 144 -4.30 18.00 6.86
N PRO A 145 -3.33 18.40 7.70
CA PRO A 145 -3.63 19.27 8.84
C PRO A 145 -3.96 20.71 8.44
N ASP A 146 -3.61 21.12 7.22
CA ASP A 146 -3.76 22.50 6.73
C ASP A 146 -5.11 22.72 6.01
N THR A 147 -5.90 21.64 5.79
CA THR A 147 -7.22 21.70 5.15
C THR A 147 -8.31 21.27 6.12
N PRO A 148 -9.42 22.04 6.27
CA PRO A 148 -10.56 21.58 7.05
C PRO A 148 -11.06 20.21 6.62
N VAL A 149 -11.33 19.34 7.60
CA VAL A 149 -11.78 17.95 7.31
C VAL A 149 -13.08 17.95 6.52
N GLU A 150 -13.97 18.86 6.80
CA GLU A 150 -15.25 19.05 6.13
C GLU A 150 -15.04 19.31 4.62
N GLU A 151 -14.14 20.25 4.27
CA GLU A 151 -13.81 20.55 2.87
C GLU A 151 -13.26 19.32 2.13
N THR A 152 -12.34 18.59 2.78
CA THR A 152 -11.78 17.36 2.21
C THR A 152 -12.86 16.30 1.97
N MET A 153 -13.73 16.07 2.96
CA MET A 153 -14.78 15.03 2.86
C MET A 153 -15.86 15.39 1.85
N GLU A 154 -16.27 16.66 1.78
CA GLU A 154 -17.19 17.15 0.76
C GLU A 154 -16.60 17.01 -0.66
N ALA A 155 -15.33 17.37 -0.84
CA ALA A 155 -14.66 17.24 -2.13
C ALA A 155 -14.57 15.78 -2.59
N LEU A 156 -14.24 14.85 -1.70
CA LEU A 156 -14.21 13.41 -2.01
C LEU A 156 -15.61 12.86 -2.32
N HIS A 157 -16.64 13.29 -1.56
CA HIS A 157 -18.03 12.94 -1.85
C HIS A 157 -18.45 13.41 -3.26
N ASP A 158 -18.12 14.64 -3.62
CA ASP A 158 -18.44 15.19 -4.94
C ASP A 158 -17.68 14.47 -6.07
N VAL A 159 -16.44 14.02 -5.85
CA VAL A 159 -15.71 13.18 -6.82
C VAL A 159 -16.45 11.86 -7.07
N VAL A 160 -17.01 11.24 -6.00
CA VAL A 160 -17.84 10.03 -6.14
C VAL A 160 -19.15 10.36 -6.87
N ARG A 161 -19.84 11.46 -6.50
CA ARG A 161 -21.09 11.92 -7.15
C ARG A 161 -20.88 12.25 -8.62
N ALA A 162 -19.72 12.79 -8.99
CA ALA A 162 -19.34 13.04 -10.38
C ALA A 162 -19.00 11.77 -11.18
N GLY A 163 -19.00 10.60 -10.52
CA GLY A 163 -18.69 9.32 -11.16
C GLY A 163 -17.22 9.07 -11.45
N LYS A 164 -16.31 9.95 -10.98
CA LYS A 164 -14.85 9.83 -11.18
C LYS A 164 -14.19 8.79 -10.28
N ALA A 165 -14.82 8.47 -9.14
CA ALA A 165 -14.44 7.37 -8.27
C ALA A 165 -15.68 6.59 -7.83
N ARG A 166 -15.54 5.27 -7.60
CA ARG A 166 -16.63 4.43 -7.08
C ARG A 166 -16.66 4.42 -5.55
N TYR A 167 -15.49 4.33 -4.96
CA TYR A 167 -15.27 4.28 -3.51
C TYR A 167 -14.13 5.21 -3.12
N ILE A 168 -14.08 5.60 -1.85
CA ILE A 168 -12.96 6.34 -1.28
C ILE A 168 -12.28 5.55 -0.17
N GLY A 169 -10.97 5.77 -0.04
CA GLY A 169 -10.12 5.15 0.97
C GLY A 169 -9.18 6.15 1.61
N ALA A 170 -8.57 5.75 2.70
CA ALA A 170 -7.55 6.54 3.38
C ALA A 170 -6.24 5.74 3.53
N SER A 171 -5.13 6.43 3.79
CA SER A 171 -3.84 5.80 4.04
C SER A 171 -3.13 6.52 5.19
N SER A 172 -2.41 5.75 5.98
CA SER A 172 -1.49 6.11 7.08
C SER A 172 -1.76 7.47 7.74
N MET A 173 -2.46 7.45 8.85
CA MET A 173 -2.76 8.57 9.72
C MET A 173 -3.06 8.07 11.13
N TRP A 174 -3.16 8.97 12.08
CA TRP A 174 -3.58 8.62 13.43
C TRP A 174 -5.03 8.15 13.47
N ALA A 175 -5.35 7.20 14.35
CA ALA A 175 -6.70 6.66 14.47
C ALA A 175 -7.74 7.76 14.78
N TRP A 176 -7.39 8.75 15.62
CA TRP A 176 -8.28 9.88 15.92
C TRP A 176 -8.56 10.76 14.68
N GLN A 177 -7.59 10.94 13.78
CA GLN A 177 -7.78 11.67 12.52
C GLN A 177 -8.77 10.95 11.62
N PHE A 178 -8.58 9.63 11.47
CA PHE A 178 -9.47 8.81 10.67
C PHE A 178 -10.88 8.75 11.27
N ALA A 179 -11.00 8.59 12.59
CA ALA A 179 -12.28 8.63 13.30
C ALA A 179 -13.01 9.96 13.09
N LYS A 180 -12.27 11.10 13.17
CA LYS A 180 -12.85 12.42 12.89
C LYS A 180 -13.39 12.52 11.46
N MET A 181 -12.65 12.05 10.45
CA MET A 181 -13.10 12.08 9.06
C MET A 181 -14.34 11.20 8.83
N GLN A 182 -14.37 9.99 9.40
CA GLN A 182 -15.54 9.09 9.32
C GLN A 182 -16.76 9.70 10.01
N HIS A 183 -16.58 10.34 11.17
CA HIS A 183 -17.66 11.03 11.89
C HIS A 183 -18.21 12.23 11.10
N VAL A 184 -17.34 13.05 10.50
CA VAL A 184 -17.77 14.17 9.63
C VAL A 184 -18.59 13.64 8.44
N ALA A 185 -18.15 12.56 7.81
CA ALA A 185 -18.88 11.94 6.71
C ALA A 185 -20.27 11.46 7.16
N GLU A 186 -20.36 10.74 8.27
CA GLU A 186 -21.61 10.21 8.81
C GLU A 186 -22.58 11.33 9.19
N ARG A 187 -22.11 12.31 9.94
CA ARG A 187 -22.92 13.45 10.41
C ARG A 187 -23.52 14.26 9.26
N ASN A 188 -22.79 14.40 8.16
CA ASN A 188 -23.20 15.23 7.02
C ASN A 188 -23.77 14.42 5.84
N GLY A 189 -23.99 13.11 6.00
CA GLY A 189 -24.51 12.24 4.92
C GLY A 189 -23.58 12.12 3.73
N LEU A 190 -22.26 12.23 3.94
CA LEU A 190 -21.24 12.14 2.91
C LEU A 190 -20.76 10.69 2.72
N THR A 191 -20.05 10.44 1.62
CA THR A 191 -19.41 9.14 1.36
C THR A 191 -18.36 8.84 2.44
N LYS A 192 -18.45 7.67 3.07
CA LYS A 192 -17.50 7.16 4.06
C LYS A 192 -16.34 6.44 3.39
N PHE A 193 -15.18 6.42 4.02
CA PHE A 193 -14.06 5.58 3.60
C PHE A 193 -14.39 4.10 3.79
N VAL A 194 -14.10 3.28 2.78
CA VAL A 194 -14.29 1.82 2.83
C VAL A 194 -12.99 1.06 3.10
N SER A 195 -11.85 1.72 2.99
CA SER A 195 -10.52 1.10 3.21
C SER A 195 -9.55 2.01 3.94
N MET A 196 -8.64 1.36 4.67
CA MET A 196 -7.45 1.97 5.26
C MET A 196 -6.20 1.25 4.74
N GLN A 197 -5.30 2.00 4.09
CA GLN A 197 -4.02 1.50 3.62
C GLN A 197 -2.93 1.91 4.60
N ASN A 198 -2.64 1.05 5.56
CA ASN A 198 -1.75 1.31 6.69
C ASN A 198 -0.42 0.56 6.60
N HIS A 199 0.58 1.01 7.36
CA HIS A 199 1.85 0.32 7.55
C HIS A 199 1.65 -0.85 8.51
N TYR A 200 1.73 -2.08 8.02
CA TYR A 200 1.52 -3.23 8.88
C TYR A 200 2.25 -4.47 8.34
N ASN A 201 3.08 -5.06 9.18
CA ASN A 201 3.83 -6.29 8.92
C ASN A 201 4.39 -6.84 10.24
N LEU A 202 5.10 -7.99 10.20
CA LEU A 202 5.63 -8.66 11.40
C LEU A 202 6.57 -7.79 12.26
N VAL A 203 7.32 -6.87 11.66
CA VAL A 203 8.24 -5.97 12.39
C VAL A 203 7.64 -4.62 12.74
N TYR A 204 6.43 -4.31 12.26
CA TYR A 204 5.73 -3.08 12.60
C TYR A 204 4.25 -3.38 12.87
N ARG A 205 3.86 -3.35 14.14
CA ARG A 205 2.52 -3.76 14.60
C ARG A 205 1.79 -2.67 15.39
N GLU A 206 2.27 -1.43 15.34
CA GLU A 206 1.68 -0.33 16.13
C GLU A 206 0.22 -0.01 15.75
N GLU A 207 -0.18 -0.34 14.53
CA GLU A 207 -1.57 -0.19 14.06
C GLU A 207 -2.56 -1.10 14.82
N GLU A 208 -2.09 -2.16 15.48
CA GLU A 208 -2.90 -3.05 16.30
C GLU A 208 -3.45 -2.37 17.55
N ARG A 209 -2.86 -1.24 17.99
CA ARG A 209 -3.28 -0.52 19.19
C ARG A 209 -4.64 0.12 19.04
N GLU A 210 -4.87 0.86 17.93
CA GLU A 210 -6.09 1.62 17.73
C GLU A 210 -6.63 1.55 16.30
N MET A 211 -5.81 1.74 15.27
CA MET A 211 -6.29 1.85 13.89
C MET A 211 -6.99 0.56 13.43
N ILE A 212 -6.38 -0.61 13.65
CA ILE A 212 -6.97 -1.89 13.24
C ILE A 212 -8.26 -2.19 14.00
N PRO A 213 -8.32 -2.10 15.35
CA PRO A 213 -9.58 -2.22 16.08
C PRO A 213 -10.67 -1.28 15.58
N PHE A 214 -10.34 -0.01 15.36
CA PHE A 214 -11.29 0.98 14.84
C PHE A 214 -11.80 0.62 13.43
N CYS A 215 -10.91 0.24 12.51
CA CYS A 215 -11.30 -0.17 11.17
C CYS A 215 -12.24 -1.38 11.20
N ARG A 216 -11.98 -2.36 12.06
CA ARG A 216 -12.84 -3.54 12.23
C ARG A 216 -14.22 -3.17 12.76
N ASP A 217 -14.30 -2.29 13.75
CA ASP A 217 -15.56 -1.78 14.30
C ASP A 217 -16.38 -1.05 13.23
N GLN A 218 -15.72 -0.24 12.40
CA GLN A 218 -16.37 0.55 11.36
C GLN A 218 -16.59 -0.20 10.03
N GLY A 219 -16.22 -1.48 9.95
CA GLY A 219 -16.35 -2.26 8.70
C GLY A 219 -15.44 -1.77 7.58
N VAL A 220 -14.29 -1.16 7.91
CA VAL A 220 -13.28 -0.66 6.97
C VAL A 220 -12.27 -1.75 6.66
N GLY A 221 -12.05 -2.05 5.37
CA GLY A 221 -11.08 -3.05 4.94
C GLY A 221 -9.64 -2.55 5.03
N LEU A 222 -8.72 -3.42 5.46
CA LEU A 222 -7.30 -3.07 5.59
C LEU A 222 -6.53 -3.52 4.34
N LEU A 223 -5.72 -2.60 3.79
CA LEU A 223 -4.84 -2.82 2.64
C LEU A 223 -3.37 -2.55 3.05
N PRO A 224 -2.73 -3.41 3.85
CA PRO A 224 -1.40 -3.13 4.38
C PRO A 224 -0.34 -2.94 3.29
N TRP A 225 0.45 -1.85 3.40
CA TRP A 225 1.62 -1.65 2.58
C TRP A 225 2.90 -2.15 3.26
N SER A 226 3.93 -2.45 2.46
CA SER A 226 5.20 -3.04 2.90
C SER A 226 5.06 -4.36 3.67
N PRO A 227 4.32 -5.34 3.16
CA PRO A 227 4.10 -6.63 3.83
C PRO A 227 5.39 -7.39 4.17
N LEU A 228 6.46 -7.19 3.37
CA LEU A 228 7.79 -7.74 3.61
C LEU A 228 8.76 -6.72 4.24
N ALA A 229 8.26 -5.66 4.89
CA ALA A 229 9.11 -4.61 5.46
C ALA A 229 10.18 -4.14 4.44
N ARG A 230 9.75 -3.85 3.20
CA ARG A 230 10.63 -3.42 2.08
C ARG A 230 11.72 -4.44 1.72
N GLY A 231 11.47 -5.73 1.96
CA GLY A 231 12.38 -6.84 1.71
C GLY A 231 13.18 -7.30 2.92
N PHE A 232 13.07 -6.63 4.06
CA PHE A 232 13.75 -7.04 5.30
C PHE A 232 13.29 -8.43 5.76
N LEU A 233 12.00 -8.69 5.77
CA LEU A 233 11.42 -10.00 6.13
C LEU A 233 11.70 -11.12 5.11
N ALA A 234 12.25 -10.80 3.94
CA ALA A 234 12.70 -11.84 3.01
C ALA A 234 14.01 -12.51 3.45
N GLY A 235 14.64 -12.07 4.55
CA GLY A 235 15.84 -12.67 5.12
C GLY A 235 17.13 -12.38 4.33
N ASN A 236 17.14 -11.33 3.51
CA ASN A 236 18.28 -11.00 2.65
C ASN A 236 19.09 -9.77 3.15
N ARG A 237 19.09 -9.55 4.47
CA ARG A 237 19.82 -8.47 5.13
C ARG A 237 20.74 -9.03 6.21
N ALA A 238 21.98 -8.50 6.30
CA ALA A 238 22.90 -8.83 7.36
C ALA A 238 22.75 -7.89 8.56
N LYS A 239 22.96 -8.41 9.77
CA LYS A 239 22.94 -7.61 11.02
C LYS A 239 24.05 -6.55 11.02
N ASP A 240 25.21 -6.90 10.48
CA ASP A 240 26.43 -6.06 10.53
C ASP A 240 26.50 -5.04 9.37
N ASP A 241 25.69 -5.19 8.34
CA ASP A 241 25.64 -4.28 7.20
C ASP A 241 24.21 -4.22 6.62
N ALA A 242 23.45 -3.25 7.08
CA ALA A 242 22.09 -3.00 6.63
C ALA A 242 21.99 -2.64 5.13
N THR A 243 23.10 -2.25 4.50
CA THR A 243 23.20 -1.97 3.06
C THR A 243 23.64 -3.19 2.25
N ALA A 244 24.16 -4.23 2.91
CA ALA A 244 24.53 -5.49 2.29
C ALA A 244 23.27 -6.30 1.95
N GLY A 245 22.70 -6.08 0.80
CA GLY A 245 21.58 -6.85 0.27
C GLY A 245 21.77 -7.22 -1.18
N ALA A 246 21.23 -8.36 -1.58
CA ALA A 246 21.36 -8.90 -2.94
C ALA A 246 20.60 -8.08 -4.01
N THR A 247 19.67 -7.19 -3.61
CA THR A 247 18.82 -6.45 -4.55
C THR A 247 19.18 -4.96 -4.63
N ALA A 248 18.90 -4.32 -5.77
CA ALA A 248 19.08 -2.87 -5.93
C ALA A 248 18.31 -2.09 -4.84
N ARG A 249 17.08 -2.51 -4.51
CA ARG A 249 16.28 -1.90 -3.45
C ARG A 249 16.93 -2.03 -2.08
N ALA A 250 17.56 -3.17 -1.79
CA ALA A 250 18.28 -3.38 -0.55
C ALA A 250 19.38 -2.34 -0.32
N LYS A 251 20.09 -1.99 -1.39
CA LYS A 251 21.22 -1.08 -1.36
C LYS A 251 20.84 0.41 -1.36
N THR A 252 19.65 0.75 -1.82
CA THR A 252 19.28 2.15 -2.11
C THR A 252 17.97 2.61 -1.47
N ASP A 253 17.29 1.76 -0.69
CA ASP A 253 16.03 2.14 -0.03
C ASP A 253 16.27 2.75 1.36
N GLU A 254 16.58 4.04 1.39
CA GLU A 254 16.83 4.80 2.61
C GLU A 254 15.65 4.83 3.60
N ILE A 255 14.41 4.64 3.10
CA ILE A 255 13.24 4.54 3.98
C ILE A 255 13.28 3.23 4.77
N ALA A 256 13.77 2.14 4.19
CA ALA A 256 13.93 0.89 4.90
C ALA A 256 14.90 1.03 6.08
N LEU A 257 16.01 1.73 5.87
CA LEU A 257 17.01 2.00 6.92
C LEU A 257 16.42 2.85 8.07
N LYS A 258 15.53 3.77 7.76
CA LYS A 258 14.86 4.61 8.76
C LYS A 258 13.80 3.85 9.57
N PHE A 259 13.12 2.88 8.97
CA PHE A 259 11.95 2.23 9.57
C PHE A 259 12.29 0.95 10.31
N TYR A 260 13.32 0.24 9.89
CA TYR A 260 13.67 -1.10 10.36
C TYR A 260 15.12 -1.13 10.82
N TYR A 261 15.61 -2.30 11.16
CA TYR A 261 16.99 -2.56 11.63
C TYR A 261 17.24 -2.18 13.11
N GLN A 262 16.18 -2.11 13.92
CA GLN A 262 16.35 -2.09 15.36
C GLN A 262 16.80 -3.48 15.83
N GLU A 263 17.43 -3.54 17.01
CA GLU A 263 17.98 -4.80 17.54
C GLU A 263 16.94 -5.93 17.60
N GLY A 264 15.70 -5.62 17.99
CA GLY A 264 14.58 -6.59 18.05
C GLY A 264 14.11 -7.10 16.69
N ASP A 265 14.32 -6.35 15.60
CA ASP A 265 13.77 -6.70 14.29
C ASP A 265 14.44 -7.95 13.70
N PHE A 266 15.74 -8.12 13.93
CA PHE A 266 16.47 -9.30 13.47
C PHE A 266 16.03 -10.59 14.17
N ALA A 267 15.62 -10.51 15.44
CA ALA A 267 15.07 -11.67 16.15
C ALA A 267 13.76 -12.15 15.52
N ILE A 268 12.95 -11.24 14.97
CA ILE A 268 11.74 -11.59 14.21
C ILE A 268 12.13 -12.31 12.90
N VAL A 269 13.15 -11.82 12.19
CA VAL A 269 13.64 -12.48 10.96
C VAL A 269 14.22 -13.86 11.27
N ASP A 270 14.92 -14.03 12.40
CA ASP A 270 15.47 -15.33 12.83
C ASP A 270 14.33 -16.32 13.11
N ALA A 271 13.28 -15.92 13.85
CA ALA A 271 12.11 -16.75 14.11
C ALA A 271 11.36 -17.11 12.82
N LEU A 272 11.19 -16.14 11.92
CA LEU A 272 10.58 -16.31 10.61
C LEU A 272 11.36 -17.33 9.76
N SER A 273 12.70 -17.21 9.73
CA SER A 273 13.58 -18.10 8.96
C SER A 273 13.56 -19.53 9.48
N ALA A 274 13.53 -19.71 10.81
CA ALA A 274 13.43 -21.01 11.44
C ALA A 274 12.10 -21.71 11.06
N LEU A 275 10.98 -20.99 11.11
CA LEU A 275 9.67 -21.54 10.73
C LEU A 275 9.61 -21.83 9.23
N ALA A 276 10.12 -20.93 8.39
CA ALA A 276 10.15 -21.13 6.94
C ALA A 276 10.93 -22.38 6.55
N ALA A 277 12.11 -22.58 7.17
CA ALA A 277 12.92 -23.80 6.97
C ALA A 277 12.17 -25.07 7.42
N ALA A 278 11.52 -25.04 8.59
CA ALA A 278 10.76 -26.17 9.11
C ALA A 278 9.56 -26.55 8.21
N ARG A 279 8.98 -25.56 7.53
CA ARG A 279 7.85 -25.74 6.61
C ARG A 279 8.27 -26.01 5.15
N GLY A 280 9.56 -25.88 4.81
CA GLY A 280 10.04 -26.02 3.44
C GLY A 280 9.52 -24.93 2.49
N VAL A 281 9.23 -23.73 3.01
CA VAL A 281 8.76 -22.56 2.26
C VAL A 281 9.70 -21.39 2.47
N SER A 282 9.49 -20.28 1.72
CA SER A 282 10.32 -19.08 1.91
C SER A 282 9.86 -18.22 3.08
N ASN A 283 10.76 -17.37 3.57
CA ASN A 283 10.43 -16.33 4.55
C ASN A 283 9.28 -15.43 4.06
N ALA A 284 9.31 -15.05 2.79
CA ALA A 284 8.27 -14.22 2.20
C ALA A 284 6.89 -14.89 2.26
N GLN A 285 6.81 -16.19 2.00
CA GLN A 285 5.54 -16.92 2.09
C GLN A 285 4.99 -16.94 3.52
N ILE A 286 5.81 -17.16 4.53
CA ILE A 286 5.38 -17.11 5.93
C ILE A 286 4.92 -15.69 6.31
N ALA A 287 5.68 -14.64 5.93
CA ALA A 287 5.32 -13.26 6.24
C ALA A 287 4.00 -12.83 5.58
N TYR A 288 3.79 -13.20 4.31
CA TYR A 288 2.50 -12.96 3.63
C TYR A 288 1.35 -13.76 4.26
N ALA A 289 1.57 -15.04 4.58
CA ALA A 289 0.56 -15.89 5.22
C ALA A 289 0.14 -15.34 6.58
N TRP A 290 1.11 -14.91 7.40
CA TRP A 290 0.84 -14.25 8.67
C TRP A 290 -0.02 -13.00 8.47
N LEU A 291 0.39 -12.08 7.58
CA LEU A 291 -0.30 -10.82 7.37
C LEU A 291 -1.70 -11.02 6.78
N ALA A 292 -1.84 -11.86 5.75
CA ALA A 292 -3.14 -12.16 5.14
C ALA A 292 -4.10 -12.87 6.11
N GLY A 293 -3.57 -13.59 7.10
CA GLY A 293 -4.35 -14.23 8.16
C GLY A 293 -4.80 -13.29 9.29
N ARG A 294 -4.36 -12.02 9.33
CA ARG A 294 -4.74 -11.10 10.41
C ARG A 294 -6.18 -10.64 10.28
N PRO A 295 -6.92 -10.54 11.42
CA PRO A 295 -8.29 -10.05 11.42
C PRO A 295 -8.41 -8.65 10.81
N GLY A 296 -9.32 -8.47 9.86
CA GLY A 296 -9.57 -7.20 9.18
C GLY A 296 -8.69 -6.96 7.94
N VAL A 297 -7.62 -7.72 7.74
CA VAL A 297 -6.79 -7.60 6.54
C VAL A 297 -7.55 -8.16 5.33
N THR A 298 -7.82 -7.28 4.38
CA THR A 298 -8.49 -7.61 3.12
C THR A 298 -7.47 -8.12 2.10
N ALA A 299 -6.46 -7.30 1.78
CA ALA A 299 -5.43 -7.64 0.81
C ALA A 299 -4.11 -6.90 1.11
N PRO A 300 -3.01 -7.59 1.45
CA PRO A 300 -1.67 -7.01 1.45
C PRO A 300 -1.29 -6.48 0.06
N ILE A 301 -0.65 -5.30 0.01
CA ILE A 301 -0.16 -4.71 -1.23
C ILE A 301 1.27 -5.20 -1.49
N VAL A 302 1.41 -6.03 -2.50
CA VAL A 302 2.67 -6.68 -2.88
C VAL A 302 3.37 -5.87 -3.96
N GLY A 303 4.58 -5.40 -3.69
CA GLY A 303 5.48 -4.86 -4.71
C GLY A 303 6.37 -5.97 -5.28
N ALA A 304 6.45 -6.06 -6.61
CA ALA A 304 7.27 -7.05 -7.29
C ALA A 304 8.15 -6.40 -8.36
N SER A 305 9.37 -6.89 -8.54
CA SER A 305 10.29 -6.54 -9.64
C SER A 305 10.65 -7.76 -10.52
N LYS A 306 10.13 -8.93 -10.15
CA LYS A 306 10.28 -10.21 -10.86
C LYS A 306 8.97 -10.99 -10.81
N VAL A 307 8.68 -11.77 -11.85
CA VAL A 307 7.45 -12.57 -11.97
C VAL A 307 7.29 -13.54 -10.79
N TRP A 308 8.36 -14.27 -10.43
CA TRP A 308 8.31 -15.25 -9.36
C TRP A 308 7.89 -14.68 -8.00
N GLN A 309 8.12 -13.37 -7.74
CA GLN A 309 7.72 -12.73 -6.48
C GLN A 309 6.20 -12.62 -6.34
N ILE A 310 5.50 -12.34 -7.42
CA ILE A 310 4.02 -12.31 -7.37
C ILE A 310 3.43 -13.73 -7.29
N GLU A 311 4.05 -14.70 -7.94
CA GLU A 311 3.67 -16.12 -7.83
C GLU A 311 3.86 -16.63 -6.40
N GLU A 312 4.98 -16.27 -5.76
CA GLU A 312 5.28 -16.61 -4.38
C GLU A 312 4.27 -16.00 -3.41
N ALA A 313 3.90 -14.71 -3.60
CA ALA A 313 2.90 -14.04 -2.78
C ALA A 313 1.52 -14.71 -2.90
N VAL A 314 1.13 -15.15 -4.09
CA VAL A 314 -0.13 -15.88 -4.29
C VAL A 314 -0.09 -17.26 -3.63
N ARG A 315 1.01 -18.01 -3.77
CA ARG A 315 1.18 -19.31 -3.09
C ARG A 315 1.15 -19.19 -1.56
N ALA A 316 1.54 -18.03 -1.01
CA ALA A 316 1.48 -17.80 0.43
C ALA A 316 0.06 -17.87 1.02
N LEU A 317 -0.97 -17.64 0.21
CA LEU A 317 -2.37 -17.75 0.64
C LEU A 317 -2.78 -19.18 1.02
N ASP A 318 -2.07 -20.17 0.51
CA ASP A 318 -2.30 -21.60 0.81
C ASP A 318 -1.62 -22.03 2.11
N VAL A 319 -0.67 -21.24 2.63
CA VAL A 319 0.04 -21.52 3.88
C VAL A 319 -0.84 -21.15 5.07
N LYS A 320 -1.24 -22.15 5.85
CA LYS A 320 -2.02 -21.96 7.07
C LYS A 320 -1.10 -22.10 8.28
N LEU A 321 -1.01 -21.03 9.07
CA LEU A 321 -0.21 -20.99 10.29
C LEU A 321 -1.07 -21.43 11.50
N SER A 322 -0.51 -22.26 12.37
CA SER A 322 -1.15 -22.60 13.63
C SER A 322 -1.07 -21.45 14.65
N ALA A 323 -1.85 -21.52 15.73
CA ALA A 323 -1.79 -20.54 16.81
C ALA A 323 -0.40 -20.48 17.46
N GLU A 324 0.24 -21.64 17.62
CA GLU A 324 1.59 -21.78 18.19
C GLU A 324 2.64 -21.13 17.28
N GLU A 325 2.57 -21.36 15.97
CA GLU A 325 3.47 -20.76 14.99
C GLU A 325 3.32 -19.23 14.94
N ILE A 326 2.09 -18.74 15.00
CA ILE A 326 1.80 -17.30 15.10
C ILE A 326 2.44 -16.73 16.38
N ALA A 327 2.23 -17.39 17.52
CA ALA A 327 2.81 -16.96 18.80
C ALA A 327 4.36 -16.94 18.75
N GLN A 328 4.99 -17.93 18.13
CA GLN A 328 6.44 -17.97 17.93
C GLN A 328 6.95 -16.80 17.07
N LEU A 329 6.26 -16.48 15.97
CA LEU A 329 6.61 -15.35 15.10
C LEU A 329 6.45 -13.99 15.80
N GLU A 330 5.47 -13.89 16.70
CA GLU A 330 5.14 -12.64 17.39
C GLU A 330 5.92 -12.42 18.69
N ALA A 331 6.45 -13.46 19.32
CA ALA A 331 7.13 -13.40 20.61
C ALA A 331 8.35 -12.44 20.63
N PRO A 332 9.18 -12.32 19.57
CA PRO A 332 10.30 -11.40 19.56
C PRO A 332 9.90 -9.93 19.39
N TYR A 333 8.64 -9.62 19.04
CA TYR A 333 8.22 -8.25 18.72
C TYR A 333 8.50 -7.28 19.87
N ARG A 334 9.03 -6.13 19.52
CA ARG A 334 9.18 -4.98 20.43
C ARG A 334 8.47 -3.77 19.81
N PRO A 335 7.77 -2.95 20.63
CA PRO A 335 7.11 -1.75 20.12
C PRO A 335 8.05 -0.80 19.43
N HIS A 336 7.59 -0.24 18.32
CA HIS A 336 8.27 0.80 17.56
C HIS A 336 7.68 2.18 17.83
N PRO A 337 8.43 3.27 17.61
CA PRO A 337 7.82 4.58 17.39
C PRO A 337 6.84 4.49 16.22
N VAL A 338 5.77 5.31 16.25
CA VAL A 338 4.83 5.37 15.13
C VAL A 338 5.53 5.92 13.89
N LEU A 339 5.43 5.18 12.80
CA LEU A 339 6.13 5.44 11.54
C LEU A 339 5.13 5.57 10.38
N GLY A 340 5.46 6.45 9.42
CA GLY A 340 4.69 6.52 8.17
C GLY A 340 3.47 7.44 8.19
N HIS A 341 3.17 8.13 9.28
CA HIS A 341 2.02 9.02 9.40
C HIS A 341 2.30 10.47 8.92
N ALA A 342 3.56 10.81 8.57
CA ALA A 342 3.98 12.13 8.09
C ALA A 342 4.40 12.10 6.62
#